data_5659161b2e54721d03b7064c8b0b08ba
#
_entry.id   5659161b2e54721d03b7064c8b0b08ba
#
_cell.length_a   1.000
_cell.length_b   1.000
_cell.length_c   1.000
_cell.angle_alpha   90.00
_cell.angle_beta   90.00
_cell.angle_gamma   90.00
#
_symmetry.space_group_name_H-M   'P 1'
#
loop_
_entity.id
_entity.type
_entity.pdbx_description
1 polymer ?
#
loop_
_entity_poly.entity_id
_entity_poly.type
_entity_poly.pdbx_seq_one_letter_code
_entity_poly.pdbx_strand_id
1 'polypeptide(L)'
;MRAPLWAAMAAVLFTGSILAGDAAAAQRETRIPQAAVDAVAELRERALASDLGYKITESLTTEVGPRLAGSEADARAVAWAEAKFRSLGFDKVWLEPVSFPKWERRSEHAQVLGAHAQPLTLTALGGSPAGTVEGEVVRFADLAALEAAPAGSLAGKIAFVDFAMPRAKDGAGYGPGGRVRSRGPSAAIRAGAVAFLMRSAGTDSHRMPHTGITRFDDDLKPVPSAALSAPDAAQLSRLVALAGNGGGAPVKVKLALDCGWDGQATSHNVIGEIRGKSKPDEVVIIGGHLDSWDLGTGAIDDGAGVGLTMAAAKLIGDTKLRPARTIRVIAFANEEQGLHGGRAYAAKHAADVRKHQIGAESDFGAGRIYAYSSSAPDYAKTADAQIAQALAPLGIEHTPGKGGPGPDISPFAAGGLAWARLAQDGTDYFDYHHTPDDTLDKIDPKALAQNVAAYAVFAYLAASADGDFGSAPKQVTPPEE
;
A
#
# COMPACT_ATOMS: atom_id res chain seq x y z
N MET A 1 88.75 26.37 -31.83
CA MET A 1 89.13 27.10 -30.63
C MET A 1 88.06 26.89 -29.56
N ARG A 2 88.47 26.37 -28.51
CA ARG A 2 87.98 26.10 -27.15
C ARG A 2 86.54 26.57 -26.78
N ALA A 3 85.70 25.61 -26.35
CA ALA A 3 84.55 25.78 -25.46
C ALA A 3 84.99 26.09 -24.01
N PRO A 4 84.07 26.57 -23.13
CA PRO A 4 83.91 25.91 -21.85
C PRO A 4 82.53 25.54 -21.50
N LEU A 5 82.47 24.40 -20.76
CA LEU A 5 81.31 23.84 -20.02
C LEU A 5 80.84 24.79 -18.93
N TRP A 6 79.51 24.83 -18.75
CA TRP A 6 78.88 25.22 -17.47
C TRP A 6 77.91 24.14 -17.03
N ALA A 7 78.17 23.59 -15.88
CA ALA A 7 77.34 22.62 -15.19
C ALA A 7 76.12 23.32 -14.56
N ALA A 8 74.93 22.83 -14.84
CA ALA A 8 73.69 23.23 -14.12
C ALA A 8 73.32 22.16 -13.13
N MET A 9 73.35 22.54 -11.87
CA MET A 9 72.95 21.76 -10.71
C MET A 9 71.37 21.73 -10.66
N ALA A 10 70.73 20.57 -10.83
CA ALA A 10 69.27 20.40 -10.67
C ALA A 10 68.95 20.18 -9.18
N ALA A 11 68.24 21.13 -8.58
CA ALA A 11 67.66 20.99 -7.27
C ALA A 11 66.40 20.17 -7.40
N VAL A 12 66.37 18.99 -6.79
CA VAL A 12 65.15 18.15 -6.65
C VAL A 12 64.34 18.67 -5.46
N LEU A 13 63.25 19.35 -5.76
CA LEU A 13 62.22 19.69 -4.78
C LEU A 13 61.31 18.44 -4.57
N PHE A 14 61.46 17.79 -3.42
CA PHE A 14 60.52 16.81 -2.92
C PHE A 14 59.27 17.54 -2.46
N THR A 15 58.21 17.60 -3.28
CA THR A 15 56.84 17.97 -2.82
C THR A 15 56.23 16.76 -2.18
N GLY A 16 56.24 16.73 -0.84
CA GLY A 16 55.46 15.76 -0.06
C GLY A 16 53.97 16.02 -0.27
N SER A 17 53.31 15.16 -1.07
CA SER A 17 51.83 15.10 -1.10
C SER A 17 51.35 14.55 0.22
N ILE A 18 50.83 15.42 1.07
CA ILE A 18 50.01 15.02 2.23
C ILE A 18 48.74 14.44 1.64
N LEU A 19 48.65 13.11 1.61
CA LEU A 19 47.38 12.40 1.45
C LEU A 19 46.55 12.73 2.72
N ALA A 20 45.71 13.73 2.60
CA ALA A 20 44.57 13.89 3.54
C ALA A 20 43.67 12.68 3.31
N GLY A 21 43.89 11.62 4.09
CA GLY A 21 42.94 10.54 4.20
C GLY A 21 41.68 11.13 4.82
N ASP A 22 40.59 11.20 4.02
CA ASP A 22 39.25 11.36 4.54
C ASP A 22 39.00 10.18 5.50
N ALA A 23 39.32 10.38 6.78
CA ALA A 23 38.82 9.54 7.84
C ALA A 23 37.28 9.78 7.85
N ALA A 24 36.52 8.91 7.17
CA ALA A 24 35.09 8.85 7.32
C ALA A 24 34.84 8.79 8.84
N ALA A 25 34.33 9.87 9.41
CA ALA A 25 33.98 9.91 10.81
C ALA A 25 33.05 8.73 11.07
N ALA A 26 33.48 7.81 11.95
CA ALA A 26 32.69 6.62 12.28
C ALA A 26 31.28 7.09 12.66
N GLN A 27 30.29 6.66 11.88
CA GLN A 27 28.92 7.09 12.08
C GLN A 27 28.50 6.72 13.50
N ARG A 28 28.08 7.71 14.27
CA ARG A 28 27.70 7.51 15.68
C ARG A 28 26.53 6.54 15.78
N GLU A 29 26.61 5.58 16.67
CA GLU A 29 25.54 4.62 16.94
C GLU A 29 24.25 5.34 17.32
N THR A 30 23.16 4.98 16.66
CA THR A 30 21.81 5.50 16.96
C THR A 30 21.25 4.77 18.19
N ARG A 31 20.83 5.55 19.19
CA ARG A 31 20.25 5.05 20.43
C ARG A 31 19.02 5.86 20.83
N ILE A 32 18.11 5.21 21.55
CA ILE A 32 16.97 5.88 22.16
C ILE A 32 17.33 6.27 23.60
N PRO A 33 17.17 7.54 23.99
CA PRO A 33 17.45 8.00 25.35
C PRO A 33 16.59 7.25 26.37
N GLN A 34 17.18 6.88 27.52
CA GLN A 34 16.49 6.10 28.57
C GLN A 34 15.18 6.77 29.03
N ALA A 35 15.16 8.09 29.13
CA ALA A 35 13.95 8.84 29.51
C ALA A 35 12.78 8.62 28.54
N ALA A 36 13.06 8.40 27.23
CA ALA A 36 12.03 8.08 26.24
C ALA A 36 11.58 6.62 26.38
N VAL A 37 12.52 5.69 26.66
CA VAL A 37 12.20 4.28 26.92
C VAL A 37 11.31 4.14 28.16
N ASP A 38 11.60 4.91 29.23
CA ASP A 38 10.79 4.89 30.45
C ASP A 38 9.39 5.49 30.23
N ALA A 39 9.29 6.58 29.46
CA ALA A 39 8.02 7.25 29.19
C ALA A 39 7.09 6.45 28.25
N VAL A 40 7.62 5.58 27.38
CA VAL A 40 6.83 4.88 26.37
C VAL A 40 5.88 3.85 26.99
N ALA A 41 6.17 3.32 28.17
CA ALA A 41 5.29 2.36 28.84
C ALA A 41 3.92 2.99 29.20
N GLU A 42 3.92 4.22 29.74
CA GLU A 42 2.67 4.95 30.02
C GLU A 42 1.90 5.26 28.72
N LEU A 43 2.59 5.69 27.66
CA LEU A 43 1.98 5.95 26.37
C LEU A 43 1.31 4.68 25.80
N ARG A 44 1.98 3.54 25.89
CA ARG A 44 1.44 2.24 25.43
C ARG A 44 0.16 1.88 26.18
N GLU A 45 0.14 1.97 27.50
CA GLU A 45 -1.06 1.64 28.32
C GLU A 45 -2.22 2.61 28.02
N ARG A 46 -1.92 3.91 27.86
CA ARG A 46 -2.95 4.89 27.44
C ARG A 46 -3.52 4.58 26.08
N ALA A 47 -2.69 4.15 25.14
CA ALA A 47 -3.13 3.79 23.80
C ALA A 47 -3.99 2.51 23.79
N LEU A 48 -3.61 1.49 24.57
CA LEU A 48 -4.43 0.27 24.74
C LEU A 48 -5.80 0.53 25.38
N ALA A 49 -5.88 1.54 26.26
CA ALA A 49 -7.13 1.93 26.91
C ALA A 49 -7.99 2.90 26.08
N SER A 50 -7.49 3.36 24.92
CA SER A 50 -8.15 4.36 24.07
C SER A 50 -8.98 3.71 22.98
N ASP A 51 -10.19 4.21 22.77
CA ASP A 51 -11.04 3.88 21.63
C ASP A 51 -10.90 4.91 20.48
N LEU A 52 -9.94 5.83 20.58
CA LEU A 52 -9.82 6.96 19.65
C LEU A 52 -9.63 6.51 18.19
N GLY A 53 -8.78 5.49 17.94
CA GLY A 53 -8.59 4.96 16.59
C GLY A 53 -9.90 4.44 15.99
N TYR A 54 -10.67 3.66 16.76
CA TYR A 54 -11.97 3.16 16.34
C TYR A 54 -12.95 4.30 16.06
N LYS A 55 -13.05 5.29 16.93
CA LYS A 55 -13.94 6.45 16.73
C LYS A 55 -13.58 7.30 15.51
N ILE A 56 -12.29 7.42 15.19
CA ILE A 56 -11.87 8.12 13.96
C ILE A 56 -12.29 7.31 12.74
N THR A 57 -12.06 5.99 12.74
CA THR A 57 -12.49 5.09 11.66
C THR A 57 -14.01 5.08 11.51
N GLU A 58 -14.76 4.97 12.61
CA GLU A 58 -16.24 5.07 12.63
C GLU A 58 -16.71 6.39 12.01
N SER A 59 -16.11 7.52 12.39
CA SER A 59 -16.43 8.84 11.82
C SER A 59 -16.19 8.88 10.30
N LEU A 60 -15.05 8.39 9.81
CA LEU A 60 -14.75 8.38 8.37
C LEU A 60 -15.75 7.52 7.60
N THR A 61 -15.97 6.29 8.04
CA THR A 61 -16.86 5.33 7.35
C THR A 61 -18.32 5.69 7.42
N THR A 62 -18.75 6.43 8.46
CA THR A 62 -20.13 6.85 8.65
C THR A 62 -20.45 8.19 8.00
N GLU A 63 -19.55 9.19 8.13
CA GLU A 63 -19.79 10.55 7.65
C GLU A 63 -19.43 10.71 6.15
N VAL A 64 -18.51 9.90 5.65
CA VAL A 64 -18.07 9.92 4.25
C VAL A 64 -18.50 8.65 3.49
N GLY A 65 -18.20 7.46 4.02
CA GLY A 65 -18.50 6.17 3.41
C GLY A 65 -17.53 5.80 2.28
N PRO A 66 -18.01 5.09 1.22
CA PRO A 66 -17.22 4.75 0.03
C PRO A 66 -16.65 6.01 -0.62
N ARG A 67 -15.33 6.01 -0.89
CA ARG A 67 -14.62 7.24 -1.27
C ARG A 67 -13.59 7.01 -2.39
N LEU A 68 -14.11 6.46 -3.50
CA LEU A 68 -13.28 6.21 -4.70
C LEU A 68 -12.57 7.49 -5.13
N ALA A 69 -11.27 7.38 -5.38
CA ALA A 69 -10.42 8.51 -5.73
C ALA A 69 -10.98 9.32 -6.92
N GLY A 70 -11.04 10.65 -6.77
CA GLY A 70 -11.58 11.57 -7.77
C GLY A 70 -13.11 11.73 -7.76
N SER A 71 -13.81 11.03 -6.86
CA SER A 71 -15.26 11.20 -6.65
C SER A 71 -15.59 12.40 -5.75
N GLU A 72 -16.87 12.77 -5.67
CA GLU A 72 -17.33 13.75 -4.68
C GLU A 72 -17.11 13.28 -3.23
N ALA A 73 -17.15 11.95 -3.01
CA ALA A 73 -16.89 11.36 -1.71
C ALA A 73 -15.40 11.48 -1.32
N ASP A 74 -14.47 11.32 -2.27
CA ASP A 74 -13.05 11.61 -2.06
C ASP A 74 -12.83 13.07 -1.64
N ALA A 75 -13.47 14.03 -2.32
CA ALA A 75 -13.40 15.43 -1.92
C ALA A 75 -13.93 15.67 -0.49
N ARG A 76 -15.03 14.98 -0.10
CA ARG A 76 -15.53 15.03 1.28
C ARG A 76 -14.55 14.38 2.26
N ALA A 77 -13.88 13.28 1.88
CA ALA A 77 -12.87 12.63 2.71
C ALA A 77 -11.67 13.56 2.98
N VAL A 78 -11.19 14.27 1.96
CA VAL A 78 -10.13 15.28 2.11
C VAL A 78 -10.53 16.37 3.09
N ALA A 79 -11.72 16.93 2.96
CA ALA A 79 -12.23 17.97 3.86
C ALA A 79 -12.43 17.42 5.28
N TRP A 80 -12.95 16.19 5.42
CA TRP A 80 -13.09 15.50 6.69
C TRP A 80 -11.73 15.29 7.38
N ALA A 81 -10.73 14.78 6.64
CA ALA A 81 -9.41 14.51 7.20
C ALA A 81 -8.72 15.79 7.67
N GLU A 82 -8.79 16.87 6.87
CA GLU A 82 -8.25 18.19 7.29
C GLU A 82 -8.90 18.68 8.58
N ALA A 83 -10.23 18.64 8.65
CA ALA A 83 -10.99 19.03 9.84
C ALA A 83 -10.66 18.14 11.04
N LYS A 84 -10.53 16.82 10.83
CA LYS A 84 -10.20 15.85 11.86
C LYS A 84 -8.81 16.11 12.45
N PHE A 85 -7.77 16.30 11.64
CA PHE A 85 -6.43 16.66 12.12
C PHE A 85 -6.46 17.95 12.96
N ARG A 86 -7.19 18.99 12.49
CA ARG A 86 -7.32 20.24 13.26
C ARG A 86 -8.04 20.04 14.59
N SER A 87 -9.12 19.27 14.60
CA SER A 87 -9.91 19.00 15.83
C SER A 87 -9.13 18.17 16.86
N LEU A 88 -8.23 17.30 16.39
CA LEU A 88 -7.33 16.52 17.23
C LEU A 88 -6.16 17.36 17.79
N GLY A 89 -6.00 18.62 17.37
CA GLY A 89 -4.96 19.53 17.89
C GLY A 89 -3.57 19.27 17.31
N PHE A 90 -3.48 18.84 16.05
CA PHE A 90 -2.19 18.79 15.35
C PHE A 90 -1.61 20.19 15.21
N ASP A 91 -0.30 20.31 15.41
CA ASP A 91 0.40 21.61 15.43
C ASP A 91 0.43 22.27 14.03
N LYS A 92 0.38 21.46 12.96
CA LYS A 92 0.34 21.92 11.58
C LYS A 92 -0.50 20.97 10.74
N VAL A 93 -1.35 21.53 9.86
CA VAL A 93 -2.17 20.74 8.91
C VAL A 93 -2.16 21.44 7.56
N TRP A 94 -1.90 20.68 6.48
CA TRP A 94 -1.92 21.20 5.11
C TRP A 94 -2.28 20.12 4.11
N LEU A 95 -2.55 20.54 2.88
CA LEU A 95 -2.90 19.68 1.74
C LEU A 95 -1.79 19.73 0.70
N GLU A 96 -1.52 18.58 0.08
CA GLU A 96 -0.64 18.47 -1.08
C GLU A 96 -1.42 17.88 -2.25
N PRO A 97 -1.58 18.63 -3.38
CA PRO A 97 -2.41 18.18 -4.49
C PRO A 97 -1.79 16.99 -5.21
N VAL A 98 -2.66 16.06 -5.62
CA VAL A 98 -2.33 14.84 -6.35
C VAL A 98 -3.27 14.73 -7.54
N SER A 99 -2.74 14.77 -8.77
CA SER A 99 -3.52 14.64 -10.00
C SER A 99 -3.33 13.27 -10.63
N PHE A 100 -4.42 12.69 -11.13
CA PHE A 100 -4.43 11.34 -11.69
C PHE A 100 -5.58 11.15 -12.67
N PRO A 101 -5.51 10.14 -13.56
CA PRO A 101 -6.65 9.73 -14.38
C PRO A 101 -7.79 9.23 -13.50
N LYS A 102 -9.02 9.70 -13.75
CA LYS A 102 -10.22 9.31 -13.01
C LYS A 102 -10.88 8.11 -13.69
N TRP A 103 -11.14 7.06 -12.93
CA TRP A 103 -11.92 5.90 -13.37
C TRP A 103 -13.21 5.80 -12.56
N GLU A 104 -14.32 5.43 -13.23
CA GLU A 104 -15.63 5.32 -12.62
C GLU A 104 -16.29 3.99 -12.95
N ARG A 105 -17.03 3.45 -11.97
CA ARG A 105 -17.98 2.33 -12.11
C ARG A 105 -19.41 2.89 -12.10
N ARG A 106 -20.25 2.41 -13.01
CA ARG A 106 -21.66 2.82 -13.11
C ARG A 106 -22.63 1.65 -13.00
N SER A 107 -22.46 0.60 -13.84
CA SER A 107 -23.25 -0.62 -13.75
C SER A 107 -22.50 -1.83 -14.30
N GLU A 108 -22.86 -3.02 -13.79
CA GLU A 108 -22.21 -4.26 -14.15
C GLU A 108 -23.16 -5.43 -14.06
N HIS A 109 -23.17 -6.28 -15.12
CA HIS A 109 -24.02 -7.45 -15.20
C HIS A 109 -23.31 -8.59 -15.93
N ALA A 110 -23.50 -9.82 -15.45
CA ALA A 110 -23.17 -11.01 -16.24
C ALA A 110 -24.17 -12.14 -16.01
N GLN A 111 -24.32 -12.98 -17.03
CA GLN A 111 -25.13 -14.18 -16.94
C GLN A 111 -24.59 -15.28 -17.86
N VAL A 112 -24.70 -16.51 -17.42
CA VAL A 112 -24.57 -17.70 -18.27
C VAL A 112 -25.77 -17.77 -19.18
N LEU A 113 -25.55 -18.12 -20.48
CA LEU A 113 -26.59 -18.25 -21.50
C LEU A 113 -26.95 -19.70 -21.78
N GLY A 114 -28.09 -19.91 -22.43
CA GLY A 114 -28.54 -21.23 -22.90
C GLY A 114 -29.25 -22.07 -21.84
N ALA A 115 -29.12 -23.39 -21.92
CA ALA A 115 -29.89 -24.34 -21.08
C ALA A 115 -29.64 -24.20 -19.57
N HIS A 116 -28.49 -23.67 -19.18
CA HIS A 116 -28.07 -23.46 -17.78
C HIS A 116 -28.05 -21.96 -17.42
N ALA A 117 -28.91 -21.16 -18.05
CA ALA A 117 -28.96 -19.70 -17.85
C ALA A 117 -29.14 -19.34 -16.38
N GLN A 118 -28.23 -18.52 -15.86
CA GLN A 118 -28.24 -18.04 -14.48
C GLN A 118 -27.37 -16.77 -14.34
N PRO A 119 -27.72 -15.86 -13.41
CA PRO A 119 -26.89 -14.68 -13.16
C PRO A 119 -25.56 -15.06 -12.51
N LEU A 120 -24.55 -14.28 -12.80
CA LEU A 120 -23.24 -14.32 -12.14
C LEU A 120 -23.03 -13.01 -11.35
N THR A 121 -22.60 -13.13 -10.11
CA THR A 121 -22.24 -11.99 -9.29
C THR A 121 -20.78 -11.65 -9.55
N LEU A 122 -20.54 -10.44 -10.02
CA LEU A 122 -19.22 -9.95 -10.42
C LEU A 122 -19.04 -8.48 -10.05
N THR A 123 -17.80 -8.02 -10.18
CA THR A 123 -17.47 -6.61 -10.18
C THR A 123 -16.44 -6.31 -11.28
N ALA A 124 -16.58 -5.15 -11.94
CA ALA A 124 -15.59 -4.68 -12.89
C ALA A 124 -14.26 -4.42 -12.20
N LEU A 125 -13.16 -4.78 -12.83
CA LEU A 125 -11.83 -4.39 -12.36
C LEU A 125 -11.61 -2.90 -12.64
N GLY A 126 -10.98 -2.20 -11.70
CA GLY A 126 -10.57 -0.82 -11.90
C GLY A 126 -9.68 -0.70 -13.12
N GLY A 127 -9.92 0.31 -13.98
CA GLY A 127 -9.25 0.46 -15.27
C GLY A 127 -9.88 -0.31 -16.42
N SER A 128 -10.87 -1.20 -16.17
CA SER A 128 -11.64 -1.84 -17.24
C SER A 128 -12.41 -0.82 -18.08
N PRO A 129 -12.45 -0.96 -19.41
CA PRO A 129 -13.35 -0.20 -20.27
C PRO A 129 -14.79 -0.72 -20.16
N ALA A 130 -15.74 0.12 -20.55
CA ALA A 130 -17.11 -0.30 -20.83
C ALA A 130 -17.18 -1.25 -22.02
N GLY A 131 -18.23 -2.08 -22.03
CA GLY A 131 -18.55 -2.93 -23.18
C GLY A 131 -19.57 -3.99 -22.85
N THR A 132 -20.26 -4.45 -23.91
CA THR A 132 -21.15 -5.61 -23.84
C THR A 132 -20.59 -6.69 -24.76
N VAL A 133 -20.31 -7.85 -24.19
CA VAL A 133 -19.69 -8.99 -24.86
C VAL A 133 -20.50 -10.24 -24.59
N GLU A 134 -20.67 -11.07 -25.64
CA GLU A 134 -21.18 -12.42 -25.52
C GLU A 134 -20.15 -13.37 -26.14
N GLY A 135 -19.72 -14.38 -25.42
CA GLY A 135 -18.71 -15.32 -25.90
C GLY A 135 -18.67 -16.64 -25.14
N GLU A 136 -18.08 -17.65 -25.81
CA GLU A 136 -17.70 -18.90 -25.16
C GLU A 136 -16.65 -18.64 -24.07
N VAL A 137 -16.80 -19.27 -22.90
CA VAL A 137 -15.84 -19.19 -21.80
C VAL A 137 -14.77 -20.28 -21.93
N VAL A 138 -13.52 -19.87 -21.94
CA VAL A 138 -12.36 -20.77 -21.85
C VAL A 138 -11.70 -20.60 -20.49
N ARG A 139 -11.70 -21.67 -19.69
CA ARG A 139 -11.16 -21.68 -18.33
C ARG A 139 -9.68 -22.03 -18.31
N PHE A 140 -8.91 -21.27 -17.51
CA PHE A 140 -7.51 -21.49 -17.17
C PHE A 140 -7.38 -21.69 -15.66
N ALA A 141 -6.48 -22.57 -15.22
CA ALA A 141 -6.27 -22.83 -13.81
C ALA A 141 -5.55 -21.68 -13.10
N ASP A 142 -4.66 -21.00 -13.82
CA ASP A 142 -3.82 -19.92 -13.32
C ASP A 142 -3.37 -18.98 -14.45
N LEU A 143 -2.62 -17.94 -14.08
CA LEU A 143 -2.09 -16.97 -15.03
C LEU A 143 -1.10 -17.61 -16.03
N ALA A 144 -0.23 -18.51 -15.54
CA ALA A 144 0.79 -19.13 -16.40
C ALA A 144 0.15 -19.96 -17.53
N ALA A 145 -0.95 -20.67 -17.23
CA ALA A 145 -1.72 -21.41 -18.23
C ALA A 145 -2.34 -20.46 -19.28
N LEU A 146 -2.81 -19.28 -18.88
CA LEU A 146 -3.32 -18.27 -19.83
C LEU A 146 -2.18 -17.65 -20.65
N GLU A 147 -1.06 -17.29 -20.03
CA GLU A 147 0.11 -16.74 -20.73
C GLU A 147 0.73 -17.71 -21.75
N ALA A 148 0.56 -19.01 -21.54
CA ALA A 148 0.99 -20.06 -22.48
C ALA A 148 -0.01 -20.30 -23.64
N ALA A 149 -1.19 -19.69 -23.63
CA ALA A 149 -2.19 -19.87 -24.69
C ALA A 149 -1.67 -19.31 -26.03
N PRO A 150 -1.80 -20.06 -27.14
CA PRO A 150 -1.34 -19.56 -28.44
C PRO A 150 -2.06 -18.26 -28.86
N ALA A 151 -1.35 -17.37 -29.53
CA ALA A 151 -1.94 -16.15 -30.07
C ALA A 151 -3.14 -16.49 -31.00
N GLY A 152 -4.26 -15.78 -30.81
CA GLY A 152 -5.50 -15.98 -31.58
C GLY A 152 -6.34 -17.20 -31.17
N SER A 153 -5.88 -18.07 -30.26
CA SER A 153 -6.63 -19.27 -29.83
C SER A 153 -7.93 -18.93 -29.09
N LEU A 154 -8.06 -17.71 -28.57
CA LEU A 154 -9.26 -17.22 -27.92
C LEU A 154 -10.06 -16.21 -28.75
N ALA A 155 -9.89 -16.21 -30.07
CA ALA A 155 -10.60 -15.29 -30.95
C ALA A 155 -12.12 -15.36 -30.71
N GLY A 156 -12.75 -14.23 -30.30
CA GLY A 156 -14.19 -14.16 -30.02
C GLY A 156 -14.63 -14.82 -28.71
N LYS A 157 -13.71 -15.28 -27.87
CA LYS A 157 -13.99 -15.97 -26.60
C LYS A 157 -13.71 -15.09 -25.38
N ILE A 158 -14.18 -15.53 -24.25
CA ILE A 158 -13.94 -14.93 -22.93
C ILE A 158 -12.92 -15.80 -22.20
N ALA A 159 -11.78 -15.21 -21.82
CA ALA A 159 -10.80 -15.88 -20.97
C ALA A 159 -11.27 -15.83 -19.51
N PHE A 160 -11.27 -16.98 -18.82
CA PHE A 160 -11.60 -17.07 -17.41
C PHE A 160 -10.47 -17.76 -16.65
N VAL A 161 -9.82 -17.03 -15.71
CA VAL A 161 -8.79 -17.59 -14.83
C VAL A 161 -9.40 -17.92 -13.47
N ASP A 162 -9.41 -19.20 -13.14
CA ASP A 162 -10.02 -19.75 -11.92
C ASP A 162 -8.93 -20.10 -10.88
N PHE A 163 -8.17 -19.08 -10.46
CA PHE A 163 -7.13 -19.22 -9.43
C PHE A 163 -7.71 -18.95 -8.04
N ALA A 164 -7.75 -19.99 -7.18
CA ALA A 164 -8.16 -19.85 -5.79
C ALA A 164 -6.98 -19.37 -4.94
N MET A 165 -7.13 -18.21 -4.34
CA MET A 165 -6.12 -17.60 -3.46
C MET A 165 -6.04 -18.38 -2.13
N PRO A 166 -4.85 -18.84 -1.69
CA PRO A 166 -4.70 -19.48 -0.38
C PRO A 166 -4.74 -18.44 0.75
N ARG A 167 -5.43 -18.77 1.84
CA ARG A 167 -5.45 -17.97 3.07
C ARG A 167 -4.11 -18.04 3.78
N ALA A 168 -3.58 -16.90 4.22
CA ALA A 168 -2.33 -16.81 4.94
C ALA A 168 -2.33 -15.58 5.88
N LYS A 169 -1.73 -15.72 7.05
CA LYS A 169 -1.60 -14.66 8.05
C LYS A 169 -0.86 -13.43 7.54
N ASP A 170 0.16 -13.65 6.72
CA ASP A 170 1.00 -12.61 6.12
C ASP A 170 0.53 -12.16 4.73
N GLY A 171 -0.62 -12.66 4.25
CA GLY A 171 -1.16 -12.35 2.95
C GLY A 171 -0.38 -12.93 1.76
N ALA A 172 0.49 -13.92 1.96
CA ALA A 172 1.37 -14.45 0.90
C ALA A 172 0.63 -14.91 -0.36
N GLY A 173 -0.66 -15.32 -0.23
CA GLY A 173 -1.51 -15.71 -1.36
C GLY A 173 -1.90 -14.54 -2.28
N TYR A 174 -1.89 -13.30 -1.80
CA TYR A 174 -2.37 -12.15 -2.56
C TYR A 174 -1.49 -11.78 -3.75
N GLY A 175 -0.17 -11.89 -3.62
CA GLY A 175 0.74 -11.62 -4.73
C GLY A 175 0.41 -12.41 -6.00
N PRO A 176 0.22 -13.74 -5.96
CA PRO A 176 -0.25 -14.52 -7.11
C PRO A 176 -1.63 -14.10 -7.61
N GLY A 177 -2.63 -13.92 -6.72
CA GLY A 177 -3.99 -13.48 -7.09
C GLY A 177 -4.01 -12.09 -7.72
N GLY A 178 -3.27 -11.14 -7.15
CA GLY A 178 -3.11 -9.79 -7.68
C GLY A 178 -2.44 -9.78 -9.07
N ARG A 179 -1.50 -10.71 -9.34
CA ARG A 179 -0.93 -10.85 -10.69
C ARG A 179 -1.93 -11.35 -11.72
N VAL A 180 -2.87 -12.23 -11.35
CA VAL A 180 -3.99 -12.60 -12.23
C VAL A 180 -4.79 -11.37 -12.61
N ARG A 181 -5.09 -10.51 -11.62
CA ARG A 181 -5.84 -9.26 -11.83
C ARG A 181 -5.08 -8.27 -12.71
N SER A 182 -3.80 -8.03 -12.42
CA SER A 182 -3.03 -6.96 -13.08
C SER A 182 -2.50 -7.34 -14.46
N ARG A 183 -2.23 -8.63 -14.74
CA ARG A 183 -1.62 -9.12 -16.00
C ARG A 183 -2.54 -9.98 -16.84
N GLY A 184 -3.55 -10.60 -16.22
CA GLY A 184 -4.48 -11.51 -16.89
C GLY A 184 -5.20 -10.88 -18.09
N PRO A 185 -5.72 -9.64 -17.99
CA PRO A 185 -6.35 -8.96 -19.13
C PRO A 185 -5.44 -8.81 -20.34
N SER A 186 -4.18 -8.37 -20.17
CA SER A 186 -3.22 -8.29 -21.27
C SER A 186 -2.90 -9.66 -21.88
N ALA A 187 -2.69 -10.68 -21.06
CA ALA A 187 -2.48 -12.05 -21.54
C ALA A 187 -3.69 -12.58 -22.33
N ALA A 188 -4.90 -12.31 -21.85
CA ALA A 188 -6.14 -12.69 -22.55
C ALA A 188 -6.26 -12.03 -23.93
N ILE A 189 -5.95 -10.73 -24.03
CA ILE A 189 -5.96 -9.99 -25.31
C ILE A 189 -4.92 -10.55 -26.28
N ARG A 190 -3.70 -10.85 -25.81
CA ARG A 190 -2.65 -11.47 -26.65
C ARG A 190 -3.06 -12.82 -27.20
N ALA A 191 -3.85 -13.59 -26.45
CA ALA A 191 -4.47 -14.83 -26.93
C ALA A 191 -5.71 -14.61 -27.83
N GLY A 192 -6.19 -13.36 -28.01
CA GLY A 192 -7.33 -13.00 -28.87
C GLY A 192 -8.67 -12.92 -28.15
N ALA A 193 -8.73 -12.97 -26.83
CA ALA A 193 -9.97 -12.88 -26.06
C ALA A 193 -10.63 -11.50 -26.20
N VAL A 194 -11.97 -11.49 -26.19
CA VAL A 194 -12.79 -10.28 -26.28
C VAL A 194 -13.24 -9.75 -24.91
N ALA A 195 -13.04 -10.54 -23.86
CA ALA A 195 -13.23 -10.14 -22.47
C ALA A 195 -12.40 -11.04 -21.53
N PHE A 196 -12.19 -10.56 -20.31
CA PHE A 196 -11.49 -11.28 -19.26
C PHE A 196 -12.34 -11.41 -18.00
N LEU A 197 -12.39 -12.61 -17.44
CA LEU A 197 -12.99 -12.92 -16.15
C LEU A 197 -11.95 -13.59 -15.26
N MET A 198 -12.01 -13.33 -13.95
CA MET A 198 -11.22 -14.05 -12.97
C MET A 198 -12.06 -14.43 -11.76
N ARG A 199 -11.65 -15.48 -11.03
CA ARG A 199 -12.06 -15.63 -9.63
C ARG A 199 -11.50 -14.47 -8.85
N SER A 200 -12.28 -13.86 -7.99
CA SER A 200 -11.84 -12.79 -7.10
C SER A 200 -10.55 -13.15 -6.36
N ALA A 201 -9.67 -12.17 -6.20
CA ALA A 201 -8.45 -12.30 -5.40
C ALA A 201 -8.79 -12.12 -3.91
N GLY A 202 -9.55 -13.06 -3.37
CA GLY A 202 -10.00 -13.13 -2.00
C GLY A 202 -9.96 -14.55 -1.45
N THR A 203 -10.16 -14.70 -0.14
CA THR A 203 -10.09 -15.97 0.59
C THR A 203 -11.44 -16.42 1.14
N ASP A 204 -12.48 -15.62 0.92
CA ASP A 204 -13.85 -15.88 1.37
C ASP A 204 -14.58 -16.92 0.50
N SER A 205 -15.79 -17.27 0.96
CA SER A 205 -16.76 -18.08 0.22
C SER A 205 -18.11 -17.36 0.04
N HIS A 206 -18.15 -16.05 0.22
CA HIS A 206 -19.33 -15.23 0.08
C HIS A 206 -19.57 -14.86 -1.40
N ARG A 207 -20.83 -14.53 -1.74
CA ARG A 207 -21.14 -14.02 -3.09
C ARG A 207 -20.83 -12.52 -3.21
N MET A 208 -19.66 -12.10 -2.75
CA MET A 208 -19.13 -10.75 -2.81
C MET A 208 -17.87 -10.76 -3.67
N PRO A 209 -17.87 -10.11 -4.84
CA PRO A 209 -16.68 -10.07 -5.68
C PRO A 209 -15.69 -9.02 -5.17
N HIS A 210 -14.40 -9.30 -5.33
CA HIS A 210 -13.31 -8.38 -4.99
C HIS A 210 -12.87 -7.62 -6.24
N THR A 211 -12.92 -6.30 -6.19
CA THR A 211 -12.39 -5.44 -7.25
C THR A 211 -10.88 -5.25 -7.12
N GLY A 212 -10.35 -4.23 -7.71
CA GLY A 212 -8.99 -3.75 -7.64
C GLY A 212 -8.48 -3.35 -9.02
N ILE A 213 -7.41 -2.55 -9.05
CA ILE A 213 -6.89 -2.01 -10.30
C ILE A 213 -6.32 -3.10 -11.21
N THR A 214 -6.64 -3.03 -12.51
CA THR A 214 -5.93 -3.72 -13.58
C THR A 214 -5.23 -2.71 -14.49
N ARG A 215 -4.24 -3.19 -15.21
CA ARG A 215 -3.51 -2.40 -16.20
C ARG A 215 -3.44 -3.20 -17.50
N PHE A 216 -3.51 -2.49 -18.60
CA PHE A 216 -3.31 -3.06 -19.93
C PHE A 216 -1.96 -2.60 -20.45
N ASP A 217 -1.26 -3.48 -21.17
CA ASP A 217 -0.03 -3.08 -21.83
C ASP A 217 -0.35 -2.02 -22.90
N ASP A 218 0.53 -1.04 -23.08
CA ASP A 218 0.28 0.16 -23.88
C ASP A 218 0.00 -0.15 -25.37
N ASP A 219 0.49 -1.29 -25.87
CA ASP A 219 0.32 -1.76 -27.24
C ASP A 219 -1.03 -2.47 -27.48
N LEU A 220 -1.86 -2.65 -26.43
CA LEU A 220 -3.09 -3.42 -26.49
C LEU A 220 -4.34 -2.52 -26.43
N LYS A 221 -5.38 -2.93 -27.13
CA LYS A 221 -6.71 -2.33 -26.99
C LYS A 221 -7.41 -2.99 -25.81
N PRO A 222 -7.73 -2.25 -24.72
CA PRO A 222 -8.40 -2.79 -23.55
C PRO A 222 -9.73 -3.48 -23.86
N VAL A 223 -10.05 -4.53 -23.11
CA VAL A 223 -11.32 -5.28 -23.19
C VAL A 223 -12.02 -5.31 -21.83
N PRO A 224 -13.37 -5.47 -21.79
CA PRO A 224 -14.12 -5.62 -20.54
C PRO A 224 -13.52 -6.70 -19.65
N SER A 225 -13.20 -6.33 -18.39
CA SER A 225 -12.49 -7.19 -17.44
C SER A 225 -13.16 -7.12 -16.08
N ALA A 226 -13.48 -8.29 -15.49
CA ALA A 226 -14.20 -8.36 -14.23
C ALA A 226 -13.77 -9.55 -13.36
N ALA A 227 -14.00 -9.41 -12.04
CA ALA A 227 -13.83 -10.47 -11.06
C ALA A 227 -15.18 -11.04 -10.66
N LEU A 228 -15.30 -12.36 -10.69
CA LEU A 228 -16.46 -13.11 -10.20
C LEU A 228 -16.32 -13.35 -8.70
N SER A 229 -17.44 -13.37 -7.97
CA SER A 229 -17.45 -13.90 -6.60
C SER A 229 -16.90 -15.32 -6.56
N ALA A 230 -16.29 -15.73 -5.45
CA ALA A 230 -15.71 -17.07 -5.34
C ALA A 230 -16.74 -18.20 -5.60
N PRO A 231 -18.00 -18.13 -5.09
CA PRO A 231 -19.03 -19.12 -5.42
C PRO A 231 -19.44 -19.15 -6.89
N ASP A 232 -19.57 -17.98 -7.53
CA ASP A 232 -19.97 -17.92 -8.95
C ASP A 232 -18.84 -18.35 -9.88
N ALA A 233 -17.59 -18.06 -9.55
CA ALA A 233 -16.43 -18.60 -10.24
C ALA A 233 -16.38 -20.14 -10.17
N ALA A 234 -16.62 -20.71 -8.97
CA ALA A 234 -16.72 -22.16 -8.80
C ALA A 234 -17.90 -22.76 -9.57
N GLN A 235 -19.05 -22.06 -9.62
CA GLN A 235 -20.21 -22.49 -10.41
C GLN A 235 -19.91 -22.47 -11.92
N LEU A 236 -19.29 -21.40 -12.41
CA LEU A 236 -18.91 -21.28 -13.82
C LEU A 236 -17.91 -22.40 -14.20
N SER A 237 -16.94 -22.70 -13.34
CA SER A 237 -15.99 -23.80 -13.53
C SER A 237 -16.67 -25.16 -13.65
N ARG A 238 -17.67 -25.44 -12.80
CA ARG A 238 -18.45 -26.69 -12.89
C ARG A 238 -19.24 -26.78 -14.18
N LEU A 239 -19.84 -25.69 -14.65
CA LEU A 239 -20.57 -25.66 -15.94
C LEU A 239 -19.64 -25.91 -17.11
N VAL A 240 -18.47 -25.26 -17.15
CA VAL A 240 -17.45 -25.49 -18.20
C VAL A 240 -16.98 -26.95 -18.21
N ALA A 241 -16.73 -27.54 -17.03
CA ALA A 241 -16.34 -28.94 -16.91
C ALA A 241 -17.46 -29.90 -17.37
N LEU A 242 -18.72 -29.63 -17.02
CA LEU A 242 -19.88 -30.42 -17.45
C LEU A 242 -20.01 -30.43 -18.97
N ALA A 243 -19.90 -29.29 -19.62
CA ALA A 243 -19.95 -29.17 -21.07
C ALA A 243 -18.80 -29.96 -21.75
N GLY A 244 -17.59 -29.90 -21.23
CA GLY A 244 -16.42 -30.61 -21.75
C GLY A 244 -16.51 -32.14 -21.62
N ASN A 245 -17.02 -32.65 -20.50
CA ASN A 245 -17.10 -34.10 -20.23
C ASN A 245 -18.27 -34.79 -20.92
N GLY A 246 -19.34 -34.06 -21.23
CA GLY A 246 -20.57 -34.63 -21.78
C GLY A 246 -20.77 -34.40 -23.28
N GLY A 247 -19.84 -33.78 -24.00
CA GLY A 247 -20.02 -33.38 -25.39
C GLY A 247 -21.13 -32.33 -25.59
N GLY A 248 -21.47 -31.57 -24.51
CA GLY A 248 -22.46 -30.50 -24.54
C GLY A 248 -21.99 -29.26 -25.32
N ALA A 249 -22.91 -28.34 -25.59
CA ALA A 249 -22.55 -27.04 -26.16
C ALA A 249 -21.62 -26.25 -25.23
N PRO A 250 -20.63 -25.49 -25.75
CA PRO A 250 -19.77 -24.65 -24.96
C PRO A 250 -20.56 -23.65 -24.11
N VAL A 251 -20.09 -23.42 -22.89
CA VAL A 251 -20.70 -22.43 -21.98
C VAL A 251 -20.46 -21.03 -22.51
N LYS A 252 -21.53 -20.28 -22.72
CA LYS A 252 -21.46 -18.87 -23.12
C LYS A 252 -21.86 -17.96 -21.94
N VAL A 253 -21.19 -16.83 -21.85
CA VAL A 253 -21.51 -15.76 -20.91
C VAL A 253 -21.77 -14.47 -21.68
N LYS A 254 -22.79 -13.74 -21.26
CA LYS A 254 -23.00 -12.33 -21.60
C LYS A 254 -22.47 -11.48 -20.45
N LEU A 255 -21.53 -10.61 -20.74
CA LEU A 255 -20.93 -9.62 -19.84
C LEU A 255 -21.30 -8.23 -20.34
N ALA A 256 -21.79 -7.36 -19.46
CA ALA A 256 -22.06 -5.96 -19.75
C ALA A 256 -21.51 -5.10 -18.62
N LEU A 257 -20.54 -4.25 -18.93
CA LEU A 257 -19.93 -3.31 -18.01
C LEU A 257 -20.16 -1.89 -18.52
N ASP A 258 -20.60 -1.01 -17.63
CA ASP A 258 -20.58 0.44 -17.81
C ASP A 258 -19.64 1.04 -16.79
N CYS A 259 -18.41 1.24 -17.17
CA CYS A 259 -17.31 1.78 -16.38
C CYS A 259 -16.25 2.34 -17.32
N GLY A 260 -15.28 3.08 -16.78
CA GLY A 260 -14.16 3.56 -17.62
C GLY A 260 -13.50 4.81 -17.09
N TRP A 261 -12.47 5.22 -17.82
CA TRP A 261 -11.74 6.45 -17.55
C TRP A 261 -12.56 7.69 -17.97
N ASP A 262 -12.65 8.67 -17.08
CA ASP A 262 -13.41 9.91 -17.27
C ASP A 262 -12.55 11.14 -16.95
N GLY A 263 -11.58 11.42 -17.82
CA GLY A 263 -10.70 12.57 -17.72
C GLY A 263 -9.68 12.49 -16.59
N GLN A 264 -9.40 13.64 -15.98
CA GLN A 264 -8.45 13.83 -14.90
C GLN A 264 -9.17 14.34 -13.65
N ALA A 265 -8.70 13.91 -12.48
CA ALA A 265 -9.14 14.43 -11.20
C ALA A 265 -7.93 14.91 -10.37
N THR A 266 -8.21 15.70 -9.35
CA THR A 266 -7.23 16.11 -8.35
C THR A 266 -7.81 15.86 -6.97
N SER A 267 -7.10 15.05 -6.18
CA SER A 267 -7.30 14.85 -4.75
C SER A 267 -6.12 15.44 -3.98
N HIS A 268 -5.98 15.13 -2.69
CA HIS A 268 -4.90 15.69 -1.87
C HIS A 268 -4.40 14.66 -0.85
N ASN A 269 -3.09 14.55 -0.72
CA ASN A 269 -2.52 14.04 0.52
C ASN A 269 -2.88 15.02 1.64
N VAL A 270 -3.53 14.54 2.69
CA VAL A 270 -3.85 15.36 3.86
C VAL A 270 -2.82 15.09 4.93
N ILE A 271 -2.10 16.12 5.36
CA ILE A 271 -0.92 15.95 6.20
C ILE A 271 -1.08 16.72 7.51
N GLY A 272 -0.83 16.01 8.62
CA GLY A 272 -0.81 16.58 9.96
C GLY A 272 0.52 16.34 10.68
N GLU A 273 0.98 17.30 11.48
CA GLU A 273 2.21 17.18 12.27
C GLU A 273 2.00 17.40 13.75
N ILE A 274 2.63 16.55 14.55
CA ILE A 274 2.95 16.80 15.96
C ILE A 274 4.41 17.23 16.00
N ARG A 275 4.66 18.52 16.26
CA ARG A 275 5.98 19.13 16.12
C ARG A 275 6.96 18.64 17.18
N GLY A 276 8.16 18.30 16.75
CA GLY A 276 9.28 17.90 17.59
C GLY A 276 9.82 19.06 18.43
N LYS A 277 10.36 18.73 19.61
CA LYS A 277 10.82 19.72 20.60
C LYS A 277 12.17 20.35 20.22
N SER A 278 13.12 19.57 19.72
CA SER A 278 14.51 20.01 19.50
C SER A 278 15.03 19.84 18.08
N LYS A 279 14.39 18.94 17.29
CA LYS A 279 14.72 18.66 15.89
C LYS A 279 13.44 18.71 15.03
N PRO A 280 12.74 19.85 15.00
CA PRO A 280 11.42 19.94 14.35
C PRO A 280 11.45 19.74 12.83
N ASP A 281 12.60 19.89 12.20
CA ASP A 281 12.78 19.70 10.74
C ASP A 281 13.11 18.26 10.35
N GLU A 282 13.42 17.39 11.33
CA GLU A 282 13.57 15.96 11.12
C GLU A 282 12.22 15.27 11.39
N VAL A 283 11.81 14.34 10.50
CA VAL A 283 10.46 13.80 10.46
C VAL A 283 10.45 12.27 10.56
N VAL A 284 9.57 11.75 11.38
CA VAL A 284 9.13 10.35 11.36
C VAL A 284 7.74 10.30 10.73
N ILE A 285 7.55 9.48 9.70
CA ILE A 285 6.27 9.34 8.99
C ILE A 285 5.51 8.14 9.52
N ILE A 286 4.21 8.31 9.77
CA ILE A 286 3.22 7.24 9.85
C ILE A 286 2.01 7.63 9.00
N GLY A 287 1.29 6.66 8.44
CA GLY A 287 0.15 6.98 7.59
C GLY A 287 -0.62 5.76 7.15
N GLY A 288 -1.60 6.00 6.31
CA GLY A 288 -2.43 5.08 5.58
C GLY A 288 -3.13 5.84 4.46
N HIS A 289 -3.82 5.16 3.54
CA HIS A 289 -4.47 5.86 2.44
C HIS A 289 -5.90 6.30 2.76
N LEU A 290 -6.31 7.43 2.17
CA LEU A 290 -7.59 8.07 2.47
C LEU A 290 -8.72 7.57 1.57
N ASP A 291 -8.41 7.26 0.31
CA ASP A 291 -9.38 6.71 -0.63
C ASP A 291 -9.77 5.27 -0.28
N SER A 292 -10.78 4.75 -0.93
CA SER A 292 -11.18 3.34 -0.89
C SER A 292 -11.82 2.96 -2.22
N TRP A 293 -11.99 1.67 -2.47
CA TRP A 293 -12.91 1.25 -3.52
C TRP A 293 -14.36 1.66 -3.17
N ASP A 294 -15.19 1.72 -4.20
CA ASP A 294 -16.57 2.20 -4.17
C ASP A 294 -17.60 1.15 -3.69
N LEU A 295 -17.17 -0.09 -3.46
CA LEU A 295 -18.06 -1.18 -3.12
C LEU A 295 -18.47 -1.21 -1.65
N GLY A 296 -17.52 -1.00 -0.74
CA GLY A 296 -17.69 -0.96 0.71
C GLY A 296 -17.39 0.42 1.29
N THR A 297 -17.47 0.57 2.61
CA THR A 297 -17.15 1.83 3.27
C THR A 297 -15.64 2.05 3.48
N GLY A 298 -14.78 1.10 3.06
CA GLY A 298 -13.35 1.20 3.22
C GLY A 298 -12.93 1.28 4.68
N ALA A 299 -13.46 0.38 5.52
CA ALA A 299 -13.21 0.41 6.95
C ALA A 299 -11.88 -0.25 7.30
N ILE A 300 -11.61 -1.43 6.71
CA ILE A 300 -10.34 -2.15 6.89
C ILE A 300 -9.29 -1.73 5.86
N ASP A 301 -9.73 -1.14 4.74
CA ASP A 301 -8.92 -0.76 3.59
C ASP A 301 -9.28 0.66 3.10
N ASP A 302 -8.71 1.75 3.64
CA ASP A 302 -7.75 1.77 4.75
C ASP A 302 -8.20 2.77 5.85
N GLY A 303 -9.51 2.84 6.11
CA GLY A 303 -10.05 3.69 7.20
C GLY A 303 -9.41 3.38 8.56
N ALA A 304 -9.06 2.10 8.81
CA ALA A 304 -8.39 1.67 10.03
C ALA A 304 -6.96 2.26 10.12
N GLY A 305 -6.19 2.23 9.04
CA GLY A 305 -4.85 2.81 9.00
C GLY A 305 -4.86 4.32 9.19
N VAL A 306 -5.79 5.03 8.55
CA VAL A 306 -6.00 6.47 8.79
C VAL A 306 -6.35 6.72 10.26
N GLY A 307 -7.31 5.97 10.82
CA GLY A 307 -7.79 6.12 12.19
C GLY A 307 -6.72 5.88 13.24
N LEU A 308 -5.98 4.77 13.10
CA LEU A 308 -4.96 4.38 14.08
C LEU A 308 -3.74 5.30 14.06
N THR A 309 -3.30 5.77 12.89
CA THR A 309 -2.13 6.65 12.78
C THR A 309 -2.43 8.06 13.29
N MET A 310 -3.61 8.60 13.02
CA MET A 310 -4.09 9.86 13.63
C MET A 310 -4.18 9.73 15.15
N ALA A 311 -4.75 8.63 15.67
CA ALA A 311 -4.87 8.40 17.12
C ALA A 311 -3.51 8.25 17.78
N ALA A 312 -2.58 7.50 17.19
CA ALA A 312 -1.23 7.31 17.71
C ALA A 312 -0.50 8.65 17.85
N ALA A 313 -0.51 9.46 16.79
CA ALA A 313 0.12 10.78 16.82
C ALA A 313 -0.53 11.74 17.83
N LYS A 314 -1.87 11.75 17.93
CA LYS A 314 -2.60 12.53 18.94
C LYS A 314 -2.17 12.14 20.36
N LEU A 315 -2.13 10.86 20.69
CA LEU A 315 -1.71 10.37 21.99
C LEU A 315 -0.26 10.75 22.31
N ILE A 316 0.63 10.76 21.33
CA ILE A 316 2.01 11.25 21.47
C ILE A 316 2.01 12.75 21.72
N GLY A 317 1.21 13.52 20.99
CA GLY A 317 1.07 14.97 21.19
C GLY A 317 0.65 15.37 22.60
N ASP A 318 -0.11 14.50 23.26
CA ASP A 318 -0.58 14.70 24.64
C ASP A 318 0.44 14.25 25.72
N THR A 319 1.60 13.72 25.33
CA THR A 319 2.63 13.34 26.32
C THR A 319 3.32 14.56 26.93
N LYS A 320 3.69 14.44 28.20
CA LYS A 320 4.49 15.49 28.87
C LYS A 320 5.90 15.61 28.28
N LEU A 321 6.47 14.49 27.86
CA LEU A 321 7.78 14.43 27.22
C LEU A 321 7.57 14.30 25.70
N ARG A 322 7.50 15.43 25.01
CA ARG A 322 7.44 15.45 23.55
C ARG A 322 8.74 14.91 22.94
N PRO A 323 8.66 14.12 21.83
CA PRO A 323 9.84 13.61 21.15
C PRO A 323 10.71 14.74 20.56
N ALA A 324 11.96 14.43 20.24
CA ALA A 324 12.90 15.38 19.64
C ALA A 324 12.46 15.82 18.24
N ARG A 325 12.01 14.87 17.42
CA ARG A 325 11.61 15.02 16.01
C ARG A 325 10.11 15.16 15.85
N THR A 326 9.72 15.71 14.72
CA THR A 326 8.32 15.83 14.29
C THR A 326 7.78 14.47 13.85
N ILE A 327 6.56 14.16 14.29
CA ILE A 327 5.79 13.04 13.77
C ILE A 327 4.83 13.60 12.73
N ARG A 328 4.93 13.11 11.51
CA ARG A 328 4.07 13.47 10.38
C ARG A 328 3.14 12.33 10.08
N VAL A 329 1.84 12.60 10.13
CA VAL A 329 0.80 11.67 9.71
C VAL A 329 0.35 12.08 8.31
N ILE A 330 0.29 11.11 7.40
CA ILE A 330 -0.16 11.33 6.03
C ILE A 330 -1.34 10.40 5.76
N ALA A 331 -2.49 11.00 5.41
CA ALA A 331 -3.58 10.31 4.77
C ALA A 331 -3.36 10.45 3.25
N PHE A 332 -2.82 9.39 2.63
CA PHE A 332 -2.41 9.40 1.23
C PHE A 332 -3.62 9.40 0.29
N ALA A 333 -3.50 10.06 -0.85
CA ALA A 333 -4.54 10.13 -1.86
C ALA A 333 -4.33 9.08 -2.95
N ASN A 334 -5.41 8.42 -3.37
CA ASN A 334 -5.43 7.51 -4.52
C ASN A 334 -4.29 6.48 -4.51
N GLU A 335 -4.24 5.69 -3.45
CA GLU A 335 -3.42 4.48 -3.36
C GLU A 335 -3.93 3.44 -4.35
N GLU A 336 -5.23 3.14 -4.28
CA GLU A 336 -5.96 2.04 -4.90
C GLU A 336 -5.79 1.94 -6.42
N GLN A 337 -5.64 3.08 -7.09
CA GLN A 337 -5.49 3.12 -8.54
C GLN A 337 -4.04 3.31 -8.99
N GLY A 338 -3.07 3.28 -8.07
CA GLY A 338 -1.65 3.26 -8.44
C GLY A 338 -0.69 4.07 -7.60
N LEU A 339 -0.90 4.19 -6.29
CA LEU A 339 0.00 4.85 -5.34
C LEU A 339 0.25 6.33 -5.70
N HIS A 340 -0.77 7.02 -6.22
CA HIS A 340 -0.58 8.38 -6.74
C HIS A 340 -0.13 9.35 -5.65
N GLY A 341 -0.70 9.24 -4.44
CA GLY A 341 -0.34 10.04 -3.27
C GLY A 341 1.08 9.80 -2.79
N GLY A 342 1.45 8.54 -2.61
CA GLY A 342 2.80 8.13 -2.21
C GLY A 342 3.87 8.58 -3.22
N ARG A 343 3.59 8.42 -4.52
CA ARG A 343 4.49 8.86 -5.61
C ARG A 343 4.66 10.38 -5.64
N ALA A 344 3.55 11.12 -5.51
CA ALA A 344 3.58 12.59 -5.50
C ALA A 344 4.36 13.10 -4.27
N TYR A 345 4.14 12.51 -3.10
CA TYR A 345 4.87 12.84 -1.88
C TYR A 345 6.38 12.56 -2.05
N ALA A 346 6.75 11.36 -2.51
CA ALA A 346 8.13 10.99 -2.76
C ALA A 346 8.84 11.95 -3.73
N ALA A 347 8.20 12.30 -4.84
CA ALA A 347 8.73 13.23 -5.82
C ALA A 347 8.95 14.63 -5.24
N LYS A 348 7.95 15.16 -4.51
CA LYS A 348 8.01 16.49 -3.90
C LYS A 348 9.09 16.61 -2.84
N HIS A 349 9.30 15.56 -2.04
CA HIS A 349 10.21 15.55 -0.90
C HIS A 349 11.55 14.85 -1.16
N ALA A 350 11.85 14.48 -2.42
CA ALA A 350 13.07 13.75 -2.79
C ALA A 350 14.36 14.45 -2.31
N ALA A 351 14.43 15.78 -2.41
CA ALA A 351 15.59 16.57 -1.97
C ALA A 351 15.79 16.55 -0.44
N ASP A 352 14.71 16.30 0.31
CA ASP A 352 14.69 16.31 1.78
C ASP A 352 14.67 14.91 2.40
N VAL A 353 14.96 13.84 1.63
CA VAL A 353 14.91 12.45 2.11
C VAL A 353 15.70 12.25 3.41
N ARG A 354 16.86 12.91 3.57
CA ARG A 354 17.68 12.83 4.80
C ARG A 354 16.99 13.39 6.04
N LYS A 355 16.02 14.30 5.86
CA LYS A 355 15.22 14.85 6.97
C LYS A 355 14.13 13.87 7.39
N HIS A 356 13.72 12.97 6.51
CA HIS A 356 12.74 11.93 6.80
C HIS A 356 13.47 10.71 7.37
N GLN A 357 13.37 10.54 8.68
CA GLN A 357 14.20 9.58 9.40
C GLN A 357 13.80 8.13 9.14
N ILE A 358 12.49 7.84 9.19
CA ILE A 358 11.91 6.52 8.93
C ILE A 358 10.42 6.69 8.66
N GLY A 359 9.85 5.83 7.83
CA GLY A 359 8.41 5.80 7.56
C GLY A 359 7.80 4.43 7.82
N ALA A 360 6.57 4.40 8.33
CA ALA A 360 5.75 3.20 8.46
C ALA A 360 4.32 3.49 8.02
N GLU A 361 3.73 2.56 7.30
CA GLU A 361 2.36 2.61 6.83
C GLU A 361 1.53 1.50 7.46
N SER A 362 0.26 1.80 7.72
CA SER A 362 -0.74 0.82 8.10
C SER A 362 -1.72 0.67 6.96
N ASP A 363 -1.58 -0.39 6.19
CA ASP A 363 -2.43 -0.75 5.06
C ASP A 363 -2.41 -2.28 4.91
N PHE A 364 -3.03 -2.95 5.86
CA PHE A 364 -3.22 -4.40 5.88
C PHE A 364 -4.33 -4.81 6.86
N GLY A 365 -5.42 -4.01 6.88
CA GLY A 365 -6.58 -4.24 7.73
C GLY A 365 -6.39 -3.79 9.18
N ALA A 366 -7.17 -4.40 10.08
CA ALA A 366 -7.24 -4.04 11.50
C ALA A 366 -6.90 -5.21 12.46
N GLY A 367 -6.34 -6.30 11.94
CA GLY A 367 -5.90 -7.43 12.74
C GLY A 367 -4.74 -7.05 13.69
N ARG A 368 -4.53 -7.83 14.76
CA ARG A 368 -3.45 -7.53 15.71
C ARG A 368 -2.08 -7.54 15.02
N ILE A 369 -1.28 -6.54 15.32
CA ILE A 369 0.13 -6.53 14.91
C ILE A 369 0.87 -7.65 15.66
N TYR A 370 1.59 -8.49 14.92
CA TYR A 370 2.30 -9.65 15.49
C TYR A 370 3.81 -9.62 15.26
N ALA A 371 4.29 -8.78 14.32
CA ALA A 371 5.71 -8.71 14.03
C ALA A 371 6.14 -7.26 13.71
N TYR A 372 7.39 -6.95 14.02
CA TYR A 372 8.07 -5.70 13.71
C TYR A 372 9.36 -5.96 12.97
N SER A 373 9.64 -5.19 11.95
CA SER A 373 10.91 -5.17 11.23
C SER A 373 11.20 -3.77 10.69
N SER A 374 12.46 -3.52 10.34
CA SER A 374 12.87 -2.26 9.73
C SER A 374 14.03 -2.44 8.76
N SER A 375 14.28 -1.40 7.97
CA SER A 375 15.47 -1.27 7.11
C SER A 375 16.67 -0.62 7.83
N ALA A 376 16.64 -0.54 9.15
CA ALA A 376 17.67 0.12 9.95
C ALA A 376 19.07 -0.44 9.64
N PRO A 377 20.07 0.41 9.33
CA PRO A 377 21.44 -0.01 9.07
C PRO A 377 22.14 -0.45 10.37
N ASP A 378 23.33 -1.03 10.24
CA ASP A 378 24.07 -1.59 11.37
C ASP A 378 24.26 -0.61 12.55
N TYR A 379 24.54 0.65 12.26
CA TYR A 379 24.72 1.67 13.31
C TYR A 379 23.41 2.09 14.01
N ALA A 380 22.24 1.70 13.46
CA ALA A 380 20.94 1.96 14.07
C ALA A 380 20.30 0.71 14.70
N LYS A 381 20.95 -0.45 14.67
CA LYS A 381 20.44 -1.71 15.23
C LYS A 381 20.13 -1.62 16.73
N THR A 382 20.87 -0.81 17.49
CA THR A 382 20.58 -0.63 18.92
C THR A 382 19.24 0.08 19.12
N ALA A 383 18.95 1.14 18.39
CA ALA A 383 17.66 1.83 18.44
C ALA A 383 16.52 0.91 17.94
N ASP A 384 16.75 0.15 16.86
CA ASP A 384 15.80 -0.80 16.32
C ASP A 384 15.43 -1.90 17.35
N ALA A 385 16.45 -2.46 18.05
CA ALA A 385 16.24 -3.43 19.11
C ALA A 385 15.49 -2.81 20.34
N GLN A 386 15.77 -1.54 20.69
CA GLN A 386 15.05 -0.84 21.76
C GLN A 386 13.57 -0.63 21.40
N ILE A 387 13.25 -0.31 20.13
CA ILE A 387 11.87 -0.25 19.65
C ILE A 387 11.21 -1.63 19.76
N ALA A 388 11.87 -2.67 19.25
CA ALA A 388 11.37 -4.04 19.32
C ALA A 388 11.09 -4.50 20.77
N GLN A 389 12.00 -4.18 21.70
CA GLN A 389 11.82 -4.49 23.12
C GLN A 389 10.60 -3.77 23.73
N ALA A 390 10.36 -2.51 23.35
CA ALA A 390 9.19 -1.75 23.81
C ALA A 390 7.87 -2.26 23.22
N LEU A 391 7.91 -2.87 22.04
CA LEU A 391 6.77 -3.50 21.36
C LEU A 391 6.46 -4.92 21.88
N ALA A 392 7.44 -5.62 22.46
CA ALA A 392 7.29 -7.01 22.91
C ALA A 392 6.12 -7.24 23.90
N PRO A 393 5.81 -6.32 24.87
CA PRO A 393 4.64 -6.48 25.74
C PRO A 393 3.28 -6.48 25.01
N LEU A 394 3.23 -6.00 23.75
CA LEU A 394 2.05 -6.08 22.89
C LEU A 394 1.91 -7.42 22.16
N GLY A 395 2.84 -8.37 22.38
CA GLY A 395 2.90 -9.65 21.67
C GLY A 395 3.54 -9.55 20.28
N ILE A 396 4.34 -8.50 20.03
CA ILE A 396 4.97 -8.23 18.74
C ILE A 396 6.38 -8.79 18.72
N GLU A 397 6.65 -9.69 17.76
CA GLU A 397 7.97 -10.32 17.57
C GLU A 397 8.88 -9.40 16.72
N HIS A 398 10.16 -9.34 17.07
CA HIS A 398 11.17 -8.70 16.23
C HIS A 398 11.61 -9.64 15.11
N THR A 399 11.43 -9.25 13.85
CA THR A 399 11.75 -10.06 12.66
C THR A 399 12.67 -9.31 11.69
N PRO A 400 13.97 -9.08 12.07
CA PRO A 400 14.89 -8.29 11.26
C PRO A 400 15.04 -8.84 9.84
N GLY A 401 15.07 -7.94 8.86
CA GLY A 401 15.28 -8.28 7.44
C GLY A 401 14.09 -8.93 6.75
N LYS A 402 12.91 -9.01 7.41
CA LYS A 402 11.69 -9.53 6.78
C LYS A 402 10.72 -8.39 6.42
N GLY A 403 9.96 -8.58 5.35
CA GLY A 403 8.96 -7.62 4.89
C GLY A 403 9.53 -6.48 4.05
N GLY A 404 8.81 -5.39 3.99
CA GLY A 404 9.12 -4.20 3.19
C GLY A 404 8.30 -3.00 3.67
N PRO A 405 8.48 -1.85 3.05
CA PRO A 405 7.62 -0.69 3.28
C PRO A 405 6.18 -1.00 2.85
N GLY A 406 5.22 -0.28 3.40
CA GLY A 406 3.85 -0.28 2.91
C GLY A 406 3.76 0.31 1.49
N PRO A 407 2.58 0.19 0.81
CA PRO A 407 2.43 0.60 -0.57
C PRO A 407 2.79 2.08 -0.82
N ASP A 408 2.20 3.03 -0.08
CA ASP A 408 2.45 4.47 -0.26
C ASP A 408 3.83 4.93 0.23
N ILE A 409 4.44 4.21 1.19
CA ILE A 409 5.82 4.46 1.61
C ILE A 409 6.83 3.93 0.59
N SER A 410 6.47 2.92 -0.21
CA SER A 410 7.39 2.24 -1.14
C SER A 410 8.03 3.15 -2.19
N PRO A 411 7.35 4.13 -2.81
CA PRO A 411 8.00 5.05 -3.75
C PRO A 411 9.09 5.90 -3.08
N PHE A 412 8.86 6.33 -1.84
CA PHE A 412 9.85 7.14 -1.13
C PHE A 412 10.99 6.26 -0.58
N ALA A 413 10.72 5.02 -0.16
CA ALA A 413 11.73 4.04 0.22
C ALA A 413 12.63 3.65 -0.97
N ALA A 414 12.08 3.56 -2.18
CA ALA A 414 12.86 3.41 -3.40
C ALA A 414 13.82 4.60 -3.60
N GLY A 415 13.39 5.83 -3.28
CA GLY A 415 14.22 7.05 -3.27
C GLY A 415 15.21 7.16 -2.11
N GLY A 416 15.16 6.23 -1.14
CA GLY A 416 16.13 6.13 -0.05
C GLY A 416 15.62 6.45 1.35
N LEU A 417 14.32 6.58 1.56
CA LEU A 417 13.73 6.62 2.90
C LEU A 417 13.94 5.29 3.62
N ALA A 418 14.37 5.34 4.88
CA ALA A 418 14.30 4.17 5.74
C ALA A 418 12.85 3.83 6.09
N TRP A 419 12.54 2.55 6.24
CA TRP A 419 11.18 2.09 6.52
C TRP A 419 11.11 1.14 7.71
N ALA A 420 9.95 1.11 8.34
CA ALA A 420 9.55 0.10 9.30
C ALA A 420 8.24 -0.55 8.88
N ARG A 421 8.04 -1.80 9.29
CA ARG A 421 6.82 -2.57 9.11
C ARG A 421 6.34 -3.07 10.47
N LEU A 422 5.09 -2.78 10.76
CA LEU A 422 4.33 -3.34 11.86
C LEU A 422 3.29 -4.29 11.24
N ALA A 423 3.66 -5.59 11.14
CA ALA A 423 2.89 -6.57 10.38
C ALA A 423 1.62 -6.99 11.13
N GLN A 424 0.48 -6.70 10.53
CA GLN A 424 -0.86 -7.06 11.03
C GLN A 424 -1.22 -8.49 10.64
N ASP A 425 -2.07 -9.13 11.44
CA ASP A 425 -2.66 -10.43 11.13
C ASP A 425 -3.71 -10.27 10.04
N GLY A 426 -3.36 -10.68 8.83
CA GLY A 426 -4.22 -10.59 7.65
C GLY A 426 -5.00 -11.87 7.36
N THR A 427 -5.16 -12.78 8.35
CA THR A 427 -5.84 -14.06 8.14
C THR A 427 -7.23 -13.88 7.52
N ASP A 428 -8.00 -12.88 7.99
CA ASP A 428 -9.35 -12.59 7.51
C ASP A 428 -9.42 -11.32 6.64
N TYR A 429 -8.30 -10.59 6.44
CA TYR A 429 -8.27 -9.35 5.67
C TYR A 429 -8.80 -9.56 4.25
N PHE A 430 -8.32 -10.59 3.55
CA PHE A 430 -8.74 -10.90 2.20
C PHE A 430 -10.11 -11.57 2.06
N ASP A 431 -10.87 -11.68 3.14
CA ASP A 431 -12.30 -12.01 3.06
C ASP A 431 -13.13 -10.78 2.73
N TYR A 432 -12.64 -9.58 3.09
CA TYR A 432 -13.36 -8.31 3.01
C TYR A 432 -12.73 -7.29 2.06
N HIS A 433 -11.40 -7.32 1.92
CA HIS A 433 -10.59 -6.42 1.11
C HIS A 433 -11.18 -6.25 -0.30
N HIS A 434 -11.46 -4.99 -0.69
CA HIS A 434 -12.05 -4.62 -1.99
C HIS A 434 -13.46 -5.18 -2.26
N THR A 435 -14.25 -5.43 -1.22
CA THR A 435 -15.62 -5.96 -1.35
C THR A 435 -16.66 -5.01 -0.77
N PRO A 436 -17.97 -5.23 -1.07
CA PRO A 436 -19.06 -4.52 -0.38
C PRO A 436 -19.08 -4.72 1.13
N ASP A 437 -18.43 -5.76 1.64
CA ASP A 437 -18.42 -6.13 3.07
C ASP A 437 -17.22 -5.54 3.83
N ASP A 438 -16.44 -4.66 3.20
CA ASP A 438 -15.48 -3.82 3.90
C ASP A 438 -16.19 -2.72 4.68
N THR A 439 -16.62 -3.06 5.88
CA THR A 439 -17.48 -2.26 6.75
C THR A 439 -16.97 -2.26 8.20
N LEU A 440 -17.37 -1.25 8.98
CA LEU A 440 -16.87 -1.00 10.34
C LEU A 440 -17.03 -2.19 11.30
N ASP A 441 -18.09 -2.99 11.15
CA ASP A 441 -18.36 -4.17 11.98
C ASP A 441 -17.34 -5.31 11.84
N LYS A 442 -16.45 -5.23 10.84
CA LYS A 442 -15.33 -6.17 10.66
C LYS A 442 -14.10 -5.84 11.52
N ILE A 443 -14.11 -4.68 12.18
CA ILE A 443 -13.01 -4.22 13.03
C ILE A 443 -13.24 -4.61 14.48
N ASP A 444 -12.33 -5.42 15.05
CA ASP A 444 -12.25 -5.62 16.49
C ASP A 444 -11.63 -4.37 17.16
N PRO A 445 -12.40 -3.62 17.98
CA PRO A 445 -11.87 -2.42 18.64
C PRO A 445 -10.63 -2.66 19.50
N LYS A 446 -10.48 -3.87 20.08
CA LYS A 446 -9.31 -4.22 20.91
C LYS A 446 -8.08 -4.51 20.05
N ALA A 447 -8.25 -5.14 18.91
CA ALA A 447 -7.16 -5.33 17.95
C ALA A 447 -6.69 -3.96 17.42
N LEU A 448 -7.62 -3.07 17.05
CA LEU A 448 -7.29 -1.73 16.59
C LEU A 448 -6.60 -0.89 17.68
N ALA A 449 -7.03 -0.98 18.95
CA ALA A 449 -6.34 -0.31 20.05
C ALA A 449 -4.90 -0.80 20.24
N GLN A 450 -4.63 -2.11 20.03
CA GLN A 450 -3.26 -2.64 20.03
C GLN A 450 -2.45 -2.10 18.85
N ASN A 451 -3.05 -1.90 17.68
CA ASN A 451 -2.39 -1.27 16.53
C ASN A 451 -2.04 0.20 16.86
N VAL A 452 -2.98 0.96 17.43
CA VAL A 452 -2.70 2.34 17.91
C VAL A 452 -1.53 2.36 18.88
N ALA A 453 -1.50 1.42 19.84
CA ALA A 453 -0.41 1.34 20.81
C ALA A 453 0.94 1.01 20.15
N ALA A 454 0.96 0.10 19.18
CA ALA A 454 2.17 -0.28 18.45
C ALA A 454 2.73 0.91 17.64
N TYR A 455 1.88 1.62 16.89
CA TYR A 455 2.29 2.80 16.12
C TYR A 455 2.71 3.97 17.03
N ALA A 456 2.03 4.16 18.16
CA ALA A 456 2.42 5.18 19.15
C ALA A 456 3.81 4.89 19.74
N VAL A 457 4.08 3.64 20.14
CA VAL A 457 5.39 3.20 20.64
C VAL A 457 6.47 3.39 19.59
N PHE A 458 6.25 2.87 18.38
CA PHE A 458 7.20 2.98 17.27
C PHE A 458 7.52 4.45 16.96
N ALA A 459 6.51 5.25 16.64
CA ALA A 459 6.71 6.63 16.21
C ALA A 459 7.33 7.50 17.29
N TYR A 460 6.92 7.32 18.55
CA TYR A 460 7.47 8.06 19.68
C TYR A 460 8.96 7.77 19.89
N LEU A 461 9.36 6.48 19.89
CA LEU A 461 10.74 6.07 20.10
C LEU A 461 11.63 6.46 18.91
N ALA A 462 11.17 6.24 17.67
CA ALA A 462 11.89 6.66 16.48
C ALA A 462 12.12 8.18 16.45
N ALA A 463 11.10 8.97 16.81
CA ALA A 463 11.22 10.42 16.88
C ALA A 463 12.06 10.92 18.07
N SER A 464 12.31 10.08 19.06
CA SER A 464 13.13 10.40 20.25
C SER A 464 14.60 9.98 20.11
N ALA A 465 14.98 9.24 19.07
CA ALA A 465 16.33 8.71 18.89
C ALA A 465 17.41 9.81 18.71
N ASP A 466 18.63 9.57 19.20
CA ASP A 466 19.76 10.53 19.12
C ASP A 466 20.43 10.54 17.74
N GLY A 467 20.50 9.40 17.04
CA GLY A 467 21.05 9.24 15.69
C GLY A 467 19.96 9.20 14.61
N ASP A 468 20.29 8.75 13.41
CA ASP A 468 19.39 8.57 12.27
C ASP A 468 19.12 7.08 11.97
N PHE A 469 18.16 6.80 11.08
CA PHE A 469 17.77 5.46 10.66
C PHE A 469 18.23 5.09 9.24
N GLY A 470 19.12 5.89 8.63
CA GLY A 470 19.75 5.55 7.36
C GLY A 470 19.07 6.08 6.12
N SER A 471 18.11 6.99 6.26
CA SER A 471 17.54 7.65 5.09
C SER A 471 18.59 8.48 4.35
N ALA A 472 18.83 8.12 3.08
CA ALA A 472 19.80 8.80 2.22
C ALA A 472 19.36 8.68 0.76
N PRO A 473 19.61 9.70 -0.08
CA PRO A 473 19.27 9.63 -1.50
C PRO A 473 19.86 8.39 -2.16
N LYS A 474 19.04 7.62 -2.85
CA LYS A 474 19.48 6.54 -3.73
C LYS A 474 19.41 7.02 -5.17
N GLN A 475 20.41 6.65 -5.98
CA GLN A 475 20.27 6.81 -7.41
C GLN A 475 19.23 5.80 -7.88
N VAL A 476 18.08 6.29 -8.34
CA VAL A 476 17.11 5.47 -9.04
C VAL A 476 17.70 5.21 -10.42
N THR A 477 18.21 4.00 -10.64
CA THR A 477 18.53 3.56 -12.00
C THR A 477 17.19 3.49 -12.74
N PRO A 478 17.03 4.20 -13.88
CA PRO A 478 15.83 4.02 -14.69
C PRO A 478 15.69 2.53 -15.02
N PRO A 479 14.48 1.98 -15.10
CA PRO A 479 14.29 0.65 -15.65
C PRO A 479 14.96 0.60 -17.02
N GLU A 480 15.73 -0.43 -17.28
CA GLU A 480 16.25 -0.72 -18.63
C GLU A 480 15.03 -0.84 -19.55
N GLU A 481 15.02 -0.05 -20.64
CA GLU A 481 13.94 0.04 -21.64
C GLU A 481 13.68 -1.32 -22.33
#